data_eb279338ec12e1dd00de5c6c9a1b9606
#
_entry.id   eb279338ec12e1dd00de5c6c9a1b9606
#
_cell.length_a   1.000
_cell.length_b   1.000
_cell.length_c   1.000
_cell.angle_alpha   90.00
_cell.angle_beta   90.00
_cell.angle_gamma   90.00
#
_symmetry.space_group_name_H-M   'P 1'
#
loop_
_entity.id
_entity.type
_entity.pdbx_description
1 polymer ?
#
loop_
_entity_poly.entity_id
_entity_poly.type
_entity_poly.pdbx_seq_one_letter_code
_entity_poly.pdbx_strand_id
1 'polypeptide(L)'
;MVKRQIPQVVQEANAFINGQGYLGVVKSLTIPKIEQETIEAKGALGGNFASGTIKPVEMEFKLSVLDKNTYLGYGLNTWNNRIPFLFKASVFQAGKGAPEPFSMAVTGDVVEIDPGSFESGKEMEVSIKLAVHFMDISIGKNQLAMFDVENMICLIGGVDYLSQVRSNLGE
;
A
#
# COMPACT_ATOMS: atom_id res chain seq x y z
N MET A 1 -21.16 -7.30 27.32
CA MET A 1 -21.57 -8.14 26.17
C MET A 1 -20.46 -8.14 25.13
N VAL A 2 -19.82 -9.27 24.88
CA VAL A 2 -18.83 -9.38 23.78
C VAL A 2 -19.60 -9.48 22.49
N LYS A 3 -19.61 -8.41 21.69
CA LYS A 3 -20.26 -8.40 20.38
C LYS A 3 -19.38 -9.17 19.41
N ARG A 4 -19.86 -10.30 18.88
CA ARG A 4 -19.13 -11.08 17.88
C ARG A 4 -18.90 -10.23 16.64
N GLN A 5 -17.63 -10.07 16.25
CA GLN A 5 -17.28 -9.36 15.02
C GLN A 5 -17.46 -10.30 13.82
N ILE A 6 -18.02 -9.75 12.76
CA ILE A 6 -18.23 -10.47 11.50
C ILE A 6 -17.08 -10.05 10.56
N PRO A 7 -16.44 -10.98 9.82
CA PRO A 7 -15.39 -10.66 8.88
C PRO A 7 -15.84 -9.67 7.78
N GLN A 8 -14.91 -8.83 7.36
CA GLN A 8 -15.08 -7.97 6.19
C GLN A 8 -14.70 -8.72 4.93
N VAL A 9 -15.41 -8.43 3.84
CA VAL A 9 -15.18 -9.04 2.51
C VAL A 9 -15.03 -7.93 1.49
N VAL A 10 -13.98 -7.99 0.67
CA VAL A 10 -13.82 -7.13 -0.50
C VAL A 10 -14.71 -7.67 -1.61
N GLN A 11 -15.67 -6.88 -2.07
CA GLN A 11 -16.60 -7.25 -3.13
C GLN A 11 -16.00 -7.03 -4.52
N GLU A 12 -15.34 -5.88 -4.72
CA GLU A 12 -14.76 -5.49 -5.99
C GLU A 12 -13.63 -4.47 -5.73
N ALA A 13 -12.62 -4.46 -6.58
CA ALA A 13 -11.51 -3.53 -6.50
C ALA A 13 -11.22 -2.89 -7.86
N ASN A 14 -10.82 -1.63 -7.84
CA ASN A 14 -10.39 -0.88 -9.01
C ASN A 14 -9.04 -0.22 -8.72
N ALA A 15 -8.15 -0.26 -9.69
CA ALA A 15 -6.88 0.46 -9.66
C ALA A 15 -6.92 1.59 -10.71
N PHE A 16 -6.40 2.75 -10.35
CA PHE A 16 -6.18 3.86 -11.25
C PHE A 16 -4.67 4.11 -11.35
N ILE A 17 -4.14 3.96 -12.54
CA ILE A 17 -2.74 4.23 -12.85
C ILE A 17 -2.71 5.47 -13.73
N ASN A 18 -2.08 6.53 -13.25
CA ASN A 18 -2.04 7.81 -13.96
C ASN A 18 -3.42 8.31 -14.44
N GLY A 19 -4.45 8.08 -13.60
CA GLY A 19 -5.83 8.49 -13.89
C GLY A 19 -6.65 7.52 -14.75
N GLN A 20 -6.04 6.49 -15.34
CA GLN A 20 -6.76 5.45 -16.07
C GLN A 20 -7.24 4.35 -15.13
N GLY A 21 -8.51 4.01 -15.18
CA GLY A 21 -9.12 2.95 -14.36
C GLY A 21 -8.95 1.55 -14.98
N TYR A 22 -8.76 0.56 -14.11
CA TYR A 22 -8.56 -0.87 -14.42
C TYR A 22 -9.61 -1.74 -13.74
N LEU A 23 -10.86 -1.31 -13.79
CA LEU A 23 -11.97 -2.06 -13.20
C LEU A 23 -12.13 -3.45 -13.83
N GLY A 24 -12.30 -4.47 -13.02
CA GLY A 24 -12.53 -5.85 -13.45
C GLY A 24 -11.26 -6.59 -13.89
N VAL A 25 -10.10 -5.96 -13.88
CA VAL A 25 -8.82 -6.57 -14.27
C VAL A 25 -7.77 -6.56 -13.15
N VAL A 26 -8.12 -6.06 -11.99
CA VAL A 26 -7.29 -6.14 -10.77
C VAL A 26 -7.44 -7.54 -10.17
N LYS A 27 -6.36 -8.33 -10.20
CA LYS A 27 -6.36 -9.69 -9.62
C LYS A 27 -6.09 -9.67 -8.12
N SER A 28 -5.09 -8.93 -7.71
CA SER A 28 -4.72 -8.82 -6.31
C SER A 28 -4.03 -7.49 -6.02
N LEU A 29 -4.20 -7.04 -4.80
CA LEU A 29 -3.56 -5.87 -4.25
C LEU A 29 -3.02 -6.21 -2.88
N THR A 30 -1.72 -6.12 -2.71
CA THR A 30 -1.08 -6.29 -1.40
C THR A 30 -0.96 -4.94 -0.74
N ILE A 31 -1.69 -4.74 0.37
CA ILE A 31 -1.59 -3.51 1.16
C ILE A 31 -0.17 -3.45 1.76
N PRO A 32 0.55 -2.34 1.62
CA PRO A 32 1.91 -2.21 2.13
C PRO A 32 1.99 -2.45 3.63
N LYS A 33 3.01 -3.17 4.05
CA LYS A 33 3.31 -3.39 5.46
C LYS A 33 4.16 -2.24 6.00
N ILE A 34 3.81 -1.74 7.17
CA ILE A 34 4.67 -0.83 7.93
C ILE A 34 5.35 -1.65 9.01
N GLU A 35 6.65 -1.84 8.89
CA GLU A 35 7.46 -2.63 9.81
C GLU A 35 8.55 -1.76 10.42
N GLN A 36 8.88 -2.03 11.70
CA GLN A 36 10.02 -1.42 12.38
C GLN A 36 11.22 -2.36 12.34
N GLU A 37 12.41 -1.79 12.31
CA GLU A 37 13.63 -2.53 12.59
C GLU A 37 13.67 -2.94 14.07
N THR A 38 14.37 -4.04 14.35
CA THR A 38 14.54 -4.55 15.72
C THR A 38 15.98 -4.54 16.12
N ILE A 39 16.22 -4.26 17.40
CA ILE A 39 17.53 -4.34 18.04
C ILE A 39 17.53 -5.57 18.95
N GLU A 40 18.51 -6.44 18.80
CA GLU A 40 18.71 -7.59 19.66
C GLU A 40 19.42 -7.18 20.95
N ALA A 41 18.77 -7.40 22.10
CA ALA A 41 19.42 -7.29 23.40
C ALA A 41 20.05 -8.64 23.77
N LYS A 42 21.36 -8.62 23.97
CA LYS A 42 22.15 -9.80 24.40
C LYS A 42 22.24 -9.85 25.92
N GLY A 43 22.03 -11.03 26.49
CA GLY A 43 22.11 -11.28 27.93
C GLY A 43 21.71 -12.71 28.27
N ALA A 44 21.58 -13.02 29.57
CA ALA A 44 21.15 -14.34 30.02
C ALA A 44 19.70 -14.65 29.57
N LEU A 45 18.89 -13.60 29.34
CA LEU A 45 17.60 -13.65 28.66
C LEU A 45 17.66 -12.68 27.48
N GLY A 46 17.77 -13.21 26.27
CA GLY A 46 17.76 -12.43 25.03
C GLY A 46 16.37 -11.96 24.66
N GLY A 47 16.28 -10.85 23.93
CA GLY A 47 15.00 -10.32 23.42
C GLY A 47 15.22 -9.35 22.27
N ASN A 48 14.20 -9.19 21.41
CA ASN A 48 14.19 -8.22 20.35
C ASN A 48 13.31 -7.04 20.74
N PHE A 49 13.82 -5.82 20.59
CA PHE A 49 13.13 -4.57 20.85
C PHE A 49 12.96 -3.80 19.55
N ALA A 50 11.81 -3.13 19.36
CA ALA A 50 11.62 -2.24 18.25
C ALA A 50 12.58 -1.04 18.35
N SER A 51 13.26 -0.70 17.24
CA SER A 51 14.24 0.39 17.21
C SER A 51 13.62 1.78 17.07
N GLY A 52 12.34 1.85 16.65
CA GLY A 52 11.70 3.09 16.24
C GLY A 52 12.00 3.49 14.78
N THR A 53 12.91 2.79 14.10
CA THR A 53 13.20 3.03 12.69
C THR A 53 12.27 2.20 11.82
N ILE A 54 11.62 2.85 10.85
CA ILE A 54 10.69 2.21 9.92
C ILE A 54 11.47 1.69 8.72
N LYS A 55 11.23 0.43 8.37
CA LYS A 55 11.82 -0.19 7.19
C LYS A 55 11.24 0.40 5.90
N PRO A 56 11.99 0.35 4.78
CA PRO A 56 11.46 0.70 3.47
C PRO A 56 10.13 -0.02 3.19
N VAL A 57 9.16 0.73 2.67
CA VAL A 57 7.82 0.21 2.40
C VAL A 57 7.74 -0.17 0.93
N GLU A 58 7.31 -1.39 0.68
CA GLU A 58 7.11 -1.93 -0.67
C GLU A 58 5.67 -2.37 -0.86
N MET A 59 5.23 -2.34 -2.10
CA MET A 59 3.89 -2.75 -2.50
C MET A 59 3.94 -3.57 -3.78
N GLU A 60 3.06 -4.55 -3.89
CA GLU A 60 2.86 -5.33 -5.11
C GLU A 60 1.38 -5.37 -5.45
N PHE A 61 1.06 -5.23 -6.72
CA PHE A 61 -0.28 -5.49 -7.24
C PHE A 61 -0.23 -6.21 -8.58
N LYS A 62 -1.30 -6.93 -8.90
CA LYS A 62 -1.38 -7.76 -10.09
C LYS A 62 -2.59 -7.39 -10.93
N LEU A 63 -2.36 -7.29 -12.23
CA LEU A 63 -3.37 -7.01 -13.26
C LEU A 63 -3.48 -8.16 -14.24
N SER A 64 -4.65 -8.35 -14.86
CA SER A 64 -4.83 -9.30 -15.96
C SER A 64 -4.74 -8.65 -17.35
N VAL A 65 -4.23 -7.43 -17.43
CA VAL A 65 -4.07 -6.65 -18.66
C VAL A 65 -2.66 -6.08 -18.74
N LEU A 66 -2.07 -6.16 -19.92
CA LEU A 66 -0.82 -5.52 -20.26
C LEU A 66 -1.08 -4.44 -21.30
N ASP A 67 -0.82 -3.19 -20.97
CA ASP A 67 -0.96 -2.06 -21.89
C ASP A 67 0.18 -1.05 -21.75
N LYS A 68 0.13 0.03 -22.54
CA LYS A 68 1.13 1.08 -22.52
C LYS A 68 1.26 1.74 -21.15
N ASN A 69 0.16 1.91 -20.42
CA ASN A 69 0.16 2.61 -19.13
C ASN A 69 0.80 1.77 -18.03
N THR A 70 0.78 0.44 -18.13
CA THR A 70 1.48 -0.44 -17.19
C THR A 70 3.00 -0.27 -17.26
N TYR A 71 3.53 0.18 -18.41
CA TYR A 71 4.96 0.47 -18.59
C TYR A 71 5.34 1.94 -18.39
N LEU A 72 4.38 2.88 -18.36
CA LEU A 72 4.68 4.32 -18.25
C LEU A 72 5.43 4.69 -16.96
N GLY A 73 5.19 3.96 -15.86
CA GLY A 73 5.86 4.18 -14.59
C GLY A 73 7.26 3.59 -14.51
N TYR A 74 7.61 2.70 -15.46
CA TYR A 74 8.90 2.05 -15.51
C TYR A 74 9.83 2.82 -16.43
N GLY A 75 10.28 3.99 -15.99
CA GLY A 75 11.29 4.76 -16.69
C GLY A 75 12.65 4.60 -16.01
N LEU A 76 13.72 4.44 -16.80
CA LEU A 76 15.09 4.52 -16.28
C LEU A 76 15.40 5.91 -15.69
N ASN A 77 14.49 6.86 -15.81
CA ASN A 77 14.58 8.23 -15.34
C ASN A 77 13.45 8.54 -14.34
N THR A 78 13.43 7.82 -13.24
CA THR A 78 12.38 7.89 -12.22
C THR A 78 12.39 9.18 -11.40
N TRP A 79 13.45 9.99 -11.50
CA TRP A 79 13.62 11.24 -10.74
C TRP A 79 12.49 12.25 -10.92
N ASN A 80 11.77 12.23 -12.05
CA ASN A 80 10.70 13.17 -12.37
C ASN A 80 9.35 12.52 -12.71
N ASN A 81 9.24 11.20 -12.71
CA ASN A 81 8.04 10.48 -13.18
C ASN A 81 7.41 9.62 -12.09
N ARG A 82 7.14 10.21 -10.93
CA ARG A 82 6.34 9.55 -9.90
C ARG A 82 4.89 9.50 -10.34
N ILE A 83 4.45 8.33 -10.73
CA ILE A 83 3.07 8.11 -11.15
C ILE A 83 2.23 7.89 -9.89
N PRO A 84 1.12 8.63 -9.74
CA PRO A 84 0.17 8.38 -8.66
C PRO A 84 -0.65 7.12 -8.99
N PHE A 85 -0.72 6.23 -8.02
CA PHE A 85 -1.58 5.05 -8.01
C PHE A 85 -2.70 5.29 -7.02
N LEU A 86 -3.93 5.05 -7.44
CA LEU A 86 -5.10 5.13 -6.58
C LEU A 86 -5.86 3.80 -6.66
N PHE A 87 -6.00 3.14 -5.54
CA PHE A 87 -6.77 1.92 -5.41
C PHE A 87 -8.04 2.18 -4.65
N LYS A 88 -9.16 1.68 -5.17
CA LYS A 88 -10.47 1.76 -4.54
C LYS A 88 -11.09 0.39 -4.47
N ALA A 89 -11.75 0.09 -3.36
CA ALA A 89 -12.48 -1.15 -3.20
C ALA A 89 -13.78 -0.92 -2.43
N SER A 90 -14.74 -1.80 -2.66
CA SER A 90 -15.96 -1.88 -1.89
C SER A 90 -15.81 -2.96 -0.83
N VAL A 91 -15.90 -2.59 0.45
CA VAL A 91 -15.75 -3.50 1.58
C VAL A 91 -17.10 -3.71 2.25
N PHE A 92 -17.55 -4.95 2.28
CA PHE A 92 -18.81 -5.34 2.89
C PHE A 92 -18.58 -6.07 4.22
N GLN A 93 -19.41 -5.74 5.20
CA GLN A 93 -19.47 -6.45 6.48
C GLN A 93 -20.94 -6.71 6.84
N ALA A 94 -21.33 -7.97 6.94
CA ALA A 94 -22.71 -8.32 7.27
C ALA A 94 -23.15 -7.70 8.61
N GLY A 95 -24.35 -7.12 8.61
CA GLY A 95 -24.91 -6.46 9.81
C GLY A 95 -24.47 -5.01 10.03
N LYS A 96 -23.64 -4.43 9.18
CA LYS A 96 -23.25 -2.99 9.23
C LYS A 96 -23.99 -2.10 8.22
N GLY A 97 -24.86 -2.66 7.39
CA GLY A 97 -25.62 -1.89 6.38
C GLY A 97 -24.92 -1.87 5.03
N ALA A 98 -24.79 -0.68 4.42
CA ALA A 98 -24.18 -0.52 3.10
C ALA A 98 -22.65 -0.81 3.13
N PRO A 99 -22.07 -1.29 2.02
CA PRO A 99 -20.62 -1.43 1.88
C PRO A 99 -19.89 -0.10 2.12
N GLU A 100 -18.73 -0.18 2.75
CA GLU A 100 -17.87 0.98 2.99
C GLU A 100 -16.81 1.12 1.88
N PRO A 101 -16.51 2.34 1.43
CA PRO A 101 -15.46 2.56 0.46
C PRO A 101 -14.08 2.42 1.13
N PHE A 102 -13.22 1.59 0.54
CA PHE A 102 -11.78 1.57 0.82
C PHE A 102 -11.08 2.41 -0.23
N SER A 103 -10.12 3.23 0.18
CA SER A 103 -9.28 4.03 -0.70
C SER A 103 -7.83 3.98 -0.23
N MET A 104 -6.91 3.75 -1.16
CA MET A 104 -5.49 3.80 -0.91
C MET A 104 -4.80 4.57 -2.03
N ALA A 105 -4.26 5.73 -1.70
CA ALA A 105 -3.41 6.52 -2.59
C ALA A 105 -1.95 6.17 -2.32
N VAL A 106 -1.19 5.89 -3.38
CA VAL A 106 0.22 5.53 -3.30
C VAL A 106 1.00 6.31 -4.34
N THR A 107 2.14 6.86 -3.94
CA THR A 107 3.14 7.42 -4.85
C THR A 107 4.47 6.76 -4.55
N GLY A 108 5.17 6.35 -5.59
CA GLY A 108 6.44 5.66 -5.45
C GLY A 108 7.08 5.38 -6.79
N ASP A 109 8.24 4.73 -6.74
CA ASP A 109 8.96 4.31 -7.93
C ASP A 109 8.61 2.87 -8.29
N VAL A 110 8.34 2.61 -9.57
CA VAL A 110 8.18 1.25 -10.07
C VAL A 110 9.55 0.59 -10.13
N VAL A 111 9.78 -0.43 -9.33
CA VAL A 111 11.06 -1.13 -9.25
C VAL A 111 11.09 -2.41 -10.06
N GLU A 112 9.92 -3.01 -10.31
CA GLU A 112 9.80 -4.23 -11.09
C GLU A 112 8.47 -4.27 -11.83
N ILE A 113 8.51 -4.66 -13.11
CA ILE A 113 7.34 -5.08 -13.88
C ILE A 113 7.61 -6.48 -14.40
N ASP A 114 6.82 -7.44 -13.98
CA ASP A 114 6.82 -8.80 -14.49
C ASP A 114 5.57 -8.99 -15.36
N PRO A 115 5.71 -9.01 -16.70
CA PRO A 115 4.59 -9.20 -17.60
C PRO A 115 4.05 -10.63 -17.63
N GLY A 116 4.69 -11.55 -16.89
CA GLY A 116 4.32 -12.95 -16.86
C GLY A 116 4.62 -13.70 -18.16
N SER A 117 3.88 -14.77 -18.40
CA SER A 117 4.02 -15.63 -19.59
C SER A 117 2.77 -15.62 -20.45
N PHE A 118 2.95 -15.74 -21.77
CA PHE A 118 1.86 -15.95 -22.72
C PHE A 118 1.55 -17.43 -22.85
N GLU A 119 0.37 -17.83 -22.41
CA GLU A 119 -0.14 -19.18 -22.63
C GLU A 119 -1.51 -19.11 -23.29
N SER A 120 -1.70 -19.87 -24.39
CA SER A 120 -2.97 -19.87 -25.11
C SER A 120 -4.11 -20.37 -24.21
N GLY A 121 -5.19 -19.58 -24.16
CA GLY A 121 -6.38 -19.90 -23.34
C GLY A 121 -6.26 -19.56 -21.86
N LYS A 122 -5.16 -18.97 -21.38
CA LYS A 122 -5.01 -18.49 -20.00
C LYS A 122 -5.02 -16.96 -19.93
N GLU A 123 -5.51 -16.45 -18.81
CA GLU A 123 -5.42 -15.01 -18.52
C GLU A 123 -3.97 -14.61 -18.29
N MET A 124 -3.64 -13.39 -18.72
CA MET A 124 -2.37 -12.78 -18.37
C MET A 124 -2.34 -12.43 -16.87
N GLU A 125 -1.15 -12.43 -16.31
CA GLU A 125 -0.90 -11.90 -14.98
C GLU A 125 0.34 -11.01 -15.01
N VAL A 126 0.12 -9.71 -14.91
CA VAL A 126 1.18 -8.70 -14.84
C VAL A 126 1.35 -8.30 -13.39
N SER A 127 2.55 -8.47 -12.84
CA SER A 127 2.90 -8.05 -11.49
C SER A 127 3.72 -6.77 -11.52
N ILE A 128 3.34 -5.79 -10.70
CA ILE A 128 4.01 -4.50 -10.59
C ILE A 128 4.41 -4.30 -9.13
N LYS A 129 5.70 -4.06 -8.88
CA LYS A 129 6.23 -3.72 -7.56
C LYS A 129 6.64 -2.25 -7.50
N LEU A 130 6.31 -1.63 -6.39
CA LEU A 130 6.59 -0.23 -6.08
C LEU A 130 7.45 -0.12 -4.82
N ALA A 131 8.47 0.75 -4.87
CA ALA A 131 9.07 1.33 -3.68
C ALA A 131 8.21 2.54 -3.27
N VAL A 132 7.54 2.45 -2.13
CA VAL A 132 6.54 3.43 -1.70
C VAL A 132 7.20 4.61 -1.00
N HIS A 133 6.95 5.83 -1.48
CA HIS A 133 7.40 7.08 -0.85
C HIS A 133 6.27 7.79 -0.12
N PHE A 134 5.06 7.70 -0.63
CA PHE A 134 3.85 8.21 -0.01
C PHE A 134 2.73 7.18 -0.08
N MET A 135 1.98 7.06 1.01
CA MET A 135 0.82 6.19 1.10
C MET A 135 -0.22 6.81 2.03
N ASP A 136 -1.47 6.82 1.63
CA ASP A 136 -2.61 7.18 2.46
C ASP A 136 -3.69 6.11 2.31
N ILE A 137 -4.09 5.51 3.42
CA ILE A 137 -5.08 4.43 3.47
C ILE A 137 -6.26 4.88 4.30
N SER A 138 -7.45 4.80 3.73
CA SER A 138 -8.69 5.13 4.41
C SER A 138 -9.80 4.10 4.14
N ILE A 139 -10.71 3.96 5.10
CA ILE A 139 -11.93 3.18 4.98
C ILE A 139 -13.11 3.99 5.49
N GLY A 140 -14.12 4.16 4.64
CA GLY A 140 -15.24 5.07 4.95
C GLY A 140 -14.74 6.50 5.16
N LYS A 141 -14.92 7.00 6.38
CA LYS A 141 -14.44 8.33 6.80
C LYS A 141 -13.19 8.29 7.68
N ASN A 142 -12.65 7.11 7.93
CA ASN A 142 -11.54 6.92 8.84
C ASN A 142 -10.24 6.71 8.06
N GLN A 143 -9.25 7.57 8.31
CA GLN A 143 -7.89 7.37 7.89
C GLN A 143 -7.24 6.31 8.78
N LEU A 144 -6.71 5.24 8.18
CA LEU A 144 -6.09 4.13 8.90
C LEU A 144 -4.60 4.37 9.09
N ALA A 145 -3.93 4.77 8.02
CA ALA A 145 -2.50 5.03 8.02
C ALA A 145 -2.12 6.05 6.95
N MET A 146 -1.12 6.86 7.24
CA MET A 146 -0.46 7.73 6.27
C MET A 146 1.05 7.63 6.48
N PHE A 147 1.77 7.47 5.39
CA PHE A 147 3.21 7.33 5.37
C PHE A 147 3.80 8.27 4.32
N ASP A 148 4.75 9.10 4.72
CA ASP A 148 5.43 10.05 3.84
C ASP A 148 6.91 10.10 4.19
N VAL A 149 7.73 9.59 3.28
CA VAL A 149 9.19 9.51 3.47
C VAL A 149 9.82 10.90 3.43
N GLU A 150 9.36 11.76 2.51
CA GLU A 150 9.97 13.07 2.28
C GLU A 150 9.70 14.04 3.44
N ASN A 151 8.49 13.97 4.01
CA ASN A 151 8.11 14.81 5.15
C ASN A 151 8.30 14.09 6.49
N MET A 152 8.88 12.89 6.52
CA MET A 152 9.06 12.06 7.71
C MET A 152 7.77 11.92 8.54
N ILE A 153 6.65 11.61 7.91
CA ILE A 153 5.36 11.40 8.57
C ILE A 153 5.04 9.91 8.60
N CYS A 154 4.68 9.41 9.77
CA CYS A 154 4.13 8.07 9.94
C CYS A 154 2.93 8.13 10.89
N LEU A 155 1.75 8.29 10.31
CA LEU A 155 0.50 8.41 11.05
C LEU A 155 -0.23 7.07 10.98
N ILE A 156 -0.51 6.49 12.14
CA ILE A 156 -1.24 5.22 12.28
C ILE A 156 -2.34 5.42 13.31
N GLY A 157 -3.59 5.17 12.90
CA GLY A 157 -4.73 5.31 13.81
C GLY A 157 -4.89 6.71 14.40
N GLY A 158 -4.46 7.76 13.68
CA GLY A 158 -4.52 9.15 14.13
C GLY A 158 -3.34 9.62 14.98
N VAL A 159 -2.33 8.77 15.20
CA VAL A 159 -1.11 9.12 15.97
C VAL A 159 0.08 9.20 15.02
N ASP A 160 0.79 10.32 15.03
CA ASP A 160 2.03 10.50 14.27
C ASP A 160 3.25 10.08 15.12
N TYR A 161 3.83 8.95 14.77
CA TYR A 161 4.94 8.33 15.51
C TYR A 161 6.29 9.02 15.26
N LEU A 162 6.40 9.88 14.24
CA LEU A 162 7.63 10.58 13.91
C LEU A 162 7.61 12.08 14.29
N SER A 163 6.52 12.58 14.86
CA SER A 163 6.38 13.99 15.24
C SER A 163 7.48 14.47 16.18
N GLN A 164 7.84 13.65 17.19
CA GLN A 164 8.92 14.01 18.12
C GLN A 164 10.30 13.98 17.45
N VAL A 165 10.51 13.08 16.49
CA VAL A 165 11.77 13.01 15.73
C VAL A 165 11.96 14.28 14.92
N ARG A 166 10.91 14.72 14.18
CA ARG A 166 10.95 16.00 13.43
C ARG A 166 11.23 17.18 14.34
N SER A 167 10.52 17.28 15.45
CA SER A 167 10.74 18.36 16.44
C SER A 167 12.19 18.40 16.96
N ASN A 168 12.81 17.24 17.20
CA ASN A 168 14.20 17.15 17.65
C ASN A 168 15.21 17.59 16.56
N LEU A 169 14.82 17.48 15.29
CA LEU A 169 15.61 17.92 14.14
C LEU A 169 15.40 19.40 13.79
N GLY A 170 14.43 20.05 14.42
CA GLY A 170 14.12 21.46 14.20
C GLY A 170 13.11 21.71 13.06
N GLU A 171 12.31 20.70 12.73
CA GLU A 171 11.24 20.76 11.73
C GLU A 171 9.83 20.67 12.34
#